data_21c0fdb64505f3db440f97f8c28edf85
#
_entry.id   21c0fdb64505f3db440f97f8c28edf85
#
_cell.length_a   1.000
_cell.length_b   1.000
_cell.length_c   1.000
_cell.angle_alpha   90.00
_cell.angle_beta   90.00
_cell.angle_gamma   90.00
#
_symmetry.space_group_name_H-M   'P 1'
#
loop_
_entity.id
_entity.type
_entity.pdbx_description
1 polymer ?
#
loop_
_entity_poly.entity_id
_entity_poly.type
_entity_poly.pdbx_seq_one_letter_code
_entity_poly.pdbx_strand_id
1 'polypeptide(L)'
;MCIRDRYWLSMGRASYFISFAFRKPVVLGVFIGLVYGDVQTGLLYGATIQLMYMGGIEAGGNIPSDQGLATCIAIPAAIANNLDPAAAVALAVPFGVLGVLINNVRRTINSFYNTKADKFVEDKQ
;
A
#
# COMPACT_ATOMS: atom_id res chain seq x y z
N MET A 1 -21.42 6.42 27.64
CA MET A 1 -20.60 6.37 26.42
C MET A 1 -21.19 5.30 25.51
N CYS A 2 -21.94 5.72 24.48
CA CYS A 2 -22.71 4.80 23.62
C CYS A 2 -21.80 3.96 22.73
N ILE A 3 -22.20 2.71 22.48
CA ILE A 3 -21.53 1.80 21.52
C ILE A 3 -21.33 2.48 20.16
N ARG A 4 -22.27 3.36 19.76
CA ARG A 4 -22.22 4.20 18.58
C ARG A 4 -20.98 5.13 18.56
N ASP A 5 -20.62 5.72 19.70
CA ASP A 5 -19.49 6.67 19.78
C ASP A 5 -18.14 5.93 19.70
N ARG A 6 -18.06 4.72 20.27
CA ARG A 6 -16.86 3.86 20.14
C ARG A 6 -16.68 3.33 18.72
N TYR A 7 -17.77 3.01 18.03
CA TYR A 7 -17.74 2.60 16.64
C TYR A 7 -17.30 3.76 15.72
N TRP A 8 -17.81 4.97 15.99
CA TRP A 8 -17.45 6.18 15.26
C TRP A 8 -15.96 6.55 15.47
N LEU A 9 -15.44 6.39 16.69
CA LEU A 9 -14.04 6.61 17.02
C LEU A 9 -13.12 5.54 16.39
N SER A 10 -13.57 4.27 16.33
CA SER A 10 -12.79 3.19 15.71
C SER A 10 -12.75 3.28 14.18
N MET A 11 -13.77 3.87 13.58
CA MET A 11 -13.81 4.26 12.16
C MET A 11 -13.21 5.65 11.92
N GLY A 12 -12.50 6.20 12.91
CA GLY A 12 -11.99 7.56 12.90
C GLY A 12 -11.31 7.92 11.58
N ARG A 13 -11.89 8.90 10.89
CA ARG A 13 -11.39 9.45 9.62
C ARG A 13 -9.91 9.85 9.68
N ALA A 14 -9.40 10.14 10.87
CA ALA A 14 -7.98 10.41 11.09
C ALA A 14 -7.10 9.17 10.80
N SER A 15 -7.51 7.98 11.25
CA SER A 15 -6.80 6.74 10.97
C SER A 15 -6.84 6.37 9.47
N TYR A 16 -7.97 6.62 8.81
CA TYR A 16 -8.10 6.39 7.37
C TYR A 16 -7.24 7.37 6.56
N PHE A 17 -7.22 8.64 6.95
CA PHE A 17 -6.42 9.67 6.28
C PHE A 17 -4.92 9.39 6.42
N ILE A 18 -4.48 9.01 7.62
CA ILE A 18 -3.09 8.62 7.90
C ILE A 18 -2.72 7.37 7.08
N SER A 19 -3.55 6.33 7.12
CA SER A 19 -3.31 5.11 6.33
C SER A 19 -3.27 5.37 4.84
N PHE A 20 -4.11 6.27 4.34
CA PHE A 20 -4.13 6.66 2.93
C PHE A 20 -2.87 7.46 2.55
N ALA A 21 -2.43 8.38 3.40
CA ALA A 21 -1.22 9.16 3.18
C ALA A 21 0.03 8.27 3.14
N PHE A 22 0.15 7.32 4.07
CA PHE A 22 1.26 6.36 4.12
C PHE A 22 1.29 5.36 2.94
N ARG A 23 0.22 5.24 2.17
CA ARG A 23 0.22 4.44 0.94
C ARG A 23 0.80 5.16 -0.28
N LYS A 24 1.02 6.47 -0.17
CA LYS A 24 1.59 7.24 -1.28
C LYS A 24 3.12 7.10 -1.32
N PRO A 25 3.69 6.75 -2.49
CA PRO A 25 5.14 6.57 -2.65
C PRO A 25 5.99 7.76 -2.20
N VAL A 26 5.53 8.99 -2.44
CA VAL A 26 6.25 10.19 -2.02
C VAL A 26 6.36 10.27 -0.50
N VAL A 27 5.28 10.00 0.24
CA VAL A 27 5.29 10.04 1.71
C VAL A 27 6.22 8.98 2.27
N LEU A 28 6.12 7.74 1.77
CA LEU A 28 7.03 6.66 2.14
C LEU A 28 8.49 6.99 1.78
N GLY A 29 8.72 7.60 0.62
CA GLY A 29 10.04 8.03 0.18
C GLY A 29 10.70 9.01 1.14
N VAL A 30 9.94 9.99 1.64
CA VAL A 30 10.42 10.94 2.65
C VAL A 30 10.76 10.23 3.96
N PHE A 31 9.90 9.33 4.44
CA PHE A 31 10.17 8.58 5.68
C PHE A 31 11.40 7.69 5.56
N ILE A 32 11.54 6.98 4.46
CA ILE A 32 12.72 6.13 4.21
C ILE A 32 13.98 7.00 4.09
N GLY A 33 13.90 8.12 3.37
CA GLY A 33 14.99 9.08 3.25
C GLY A 33 15.43 9.66 4.60
N LEU A 34 14.49 9.94 5.52
CA LEU A 34 14.80 10.35 6.90
C LEU A 34 15.58 9.28 7.66
N VAL A 35 15.20 8.01 7.53
CA VAL A 35 15.90 6.89 8.19
C VAL A 35 17.32 6.72 7.66
N TYR A 36 17.53 6.91 6.36
CA TYR A 36 18.86 6.81 5.72
C TYR A 36 19.68 8.11 5.80
N GLY A 37 19.10 9.19 6.32
CA GLY A 37 19.78 10.50 6.45
C GLY A 37 19.86 11.32 5.16
N ASP A 38 19.22 10.87 4.09
CA ASP A 38 19.15 11.56 2.79
C ASP A 38 17.70 11.69 2.31
N VAL A 39 17.04 12.72 2.84
CA VAL A 39 15.63 13.02 2.52
C VAL A 39 15.44 13.42 1.05
N GLN A 40 16.44 14.10 0.48
CA GLN A 40 16.37 14.61 -0.88
C GLN A 40 16.34 13.47 -1.89
N THR A 41 17.21 12.48 -1.72
CA THR A 41 17.25 11.28 -2.55
C THR A 41 16.02 10.40 -2.35
N GLY A 42 15.57 10.24 -1.10
CA GLY A 42 14.34 9.49 -0.79
C GLY A 42 13.08 10.14 -1.39
N LEU A 43 12.99 11.46 -1.36
CA LEU A 43 11.90 12.22 -2.00
C LEU A 43 11.94 12.07 -3.53
N LEU A 44 13.13 12.17 -4.13
CA LEU A 44 13.30 12.02 -5.58
C LEU A 44 12.83 10.64 -6.08
N TYR A 45 13.26 9.57 -5.41
CA TYR A 45 12.82 8.21 -5.75
C TYR A 45 11.31 8.00 -5.50
N GLY A 46 10.80 8.51 -4.39
CA GLY A 46 9.37 8.45 -4.10
C GLY A 46 8.52 9.18 -5.13
N ALA A 47 8.95 10.35 -5.59
CA ALA A 47 8.28 11.13 -6.62
C ALA A 47 8.30 10.44 -7.99
N THR A 48 9.43 9.89 -8.42
CA THR A 48 9.55 9.18 -9.70
C THR A 48 8.69 7.92 -9.74
N ILE A 49 8.68 7.14 -8.65
CA ILE A 49 7.80 5.97 -8.52
C ILE A 49 6.33 6.39 -8.53
N GLN A 50 5.97 7.47 -7.83
CA GLN A 50 4.58 7.96 -7.82
C GLN A 50 4.12 8.42 -9.20
N LEU A 51 4.96 9.12 -9.97
CA LEU A 51 4.64 9.54 -11.33
C LEU A 51 4.35 8.34 -12.24
N MET A 52 5.12 7.28 -12.13
CA MET A 52 4.90 6.05 -12.88
C MET A 52 3.53 5.43 -12.57
N TYR A 53 3.14 5.41 -11.29
CA TYR A 53 1.87 4.80 -10.87
C TYR A 53 0.65 5.72 -11.00
N MET A 54 0.82 7.01 -11.30
CA MET A 54 -0.31 7.95 -11.48
C MET A 54 -1.23 7.59 -12.64
N GLY A 55 -0.74 6.87 -13.65
CA GLY A 55 -1.54 6.39 -14.77
C GLY A 55 -2.43 5.17 -14.47
N GLY A 56 -2.27 4.55 -13.32
CA GLY A 56 -3.05 3.39 -12.91
C GLY A 56 -4.43 3.78 -12.37
N ILE A 57 -5.49 3.51 -13.11
CA ILE A 57 -6.87 3.73 -12.66
C ILE A 57 -7.33 2.49 -11.87
N GLU A 58 -7.67 2.67 -10.61
CA GLU A 58 -8.22 1.61 -9.75
C GLU A 58 -9.72 1.39 -10.07
N ALA A 59 -10.02 0.72 -11.18
CA ALA A 59 -11.39 0.45 -11.59
C ALA A 59 -11.98 -0.75 -10.80
N GLY A 60 -13.14 -0.55 -10.19
CA GLY A 60 -13.88 -1.64 -9.54
C GLY A 60 -13.20 -2.26 -8.31
N GLY A 61 -12.29 -1.52 -7.65
CA GLY A 61 -11.55 -2.03 -6.49
C GLY A 61 -10.44 -3.03 -6.84
N ASN A 62 -10.13 -3.18 -8.11
CA ASN A 62 -8.96 -3.92 -8.56
C ASN A 62 -7.73 -2.99 -8.51
N ILE A 63 -6.74 -3.36 -7.72
CA ILE A 63 -5.49 -2.60 -7.61
C ILE A 63 -4.54 -3.14 -8.68
N PRO A 64 -4.21 -2.36 -9.73
CA PRO A 64 -3.34 -2.83 -10.81
C PRO A 64 -1.90 -3.09 -10.34
N SER A 65 -1.46 -2.39 -9.28
CA SER A 65 -0.18 -2.67 -8.62
C SER A 65 -0.15 -2.10 -7.20
N ASP A 66 0.55 -2.76 -6.29
CA ASP A 66 0.72 -2.29 -4.91
C ASP A 66 1.88 -1.30 -4.84
N GLN A 67 1.54 -0.01 -4.88
CA GLN A 67 2.51 1.08 -4.79
C GLN A 67 3.28 1.09 -3.46
N GLY A 68 2.62 0.72 -2.36
CA GLY A 68 3.23 0.70 -1.03
C GLY A 68 4.35 -0.33 -0.93
N LEU A 69 4.08 -1.57 -1.33
CA LEU A 69 5.09 -2.64 -1.31
C LEU A 69 6.25 -2.34 -2.27
N ALA A 70 5.95 -1.90 -3.48
CA ALA A 70 6.95 -1.50 -4.46
C ALA A 70 7.91 -0.44 -3.90
N THR A 71 7.36 0.59 -3.26
CA THR A 71 8.13 1.70 -2.68
C THR A 71 8.98 1.26 -1.49
N CYS A 72 8.41 0.46 -0.59
CA CYS A 72 9.12 -0.02 0.61
C CYS A 72 10.34 -0.88 0.27
N ILE A 73 10.36 -1.53 -0.88
CA ILE A 73 11.49 -2.38 -1.30
C ILE A 73 12.43 -1.62 -2.23
N ALA A 74 11.91 -0.90 -3.21
CA ALA A 74 12.71 -0.23 -4.23
C ALA A 74 13.54 0.93 -3.68
N ILE A 75 12.99 1.76 -2.79
CA ILE A 75 13.70 2.95 -2.28
C ILE A 75 14.89 2.57 -1.40
N PRO A 76 14.79 1.69 -0.39
CA PRO A 76 15.95 1.29 0.39
C PRO A 76 17.03 0.64 -0.47
N ALA A 77 16.63 -0.22 -1.41
CA ALA A 77 17.57 -0.86 -2.33
C ALA A 77 18.28 0.16 -3.24
N ALA A 78 17.55 1.16 -3.72
CA ALA A 78 18.11 2.21 -4.57
C ALA A 78 19.08 3.11 -3.79
N ILE A 79 18.74 3.52 -2.57
CA ILE A 79 19.62 4.34 -1.72
C ILE A 79 20.88 3.56 -1.35
N ALA A 80 20.74 2.30 -0.90
CA ALA A 80 21.87 1.48 -0.47
C ALA A 80 22.89 1.20 -1.59
N ASN A 81 22.45 1.16 -2.84
CA ASN A 81 23.29 0.89 -4.01
C ASN A 81 23.58 2.12 -4.86
N ASN A 82 23.18 3.33 -4.43
CA ASN A 82 23.31 4.58 -5.17
C ASN A 82 22.84 4.46 -6.64
N LEU A 83 21.66 3.83 -6.82
CA LEU A 83 21.10 3.59 -8.14
C LEU A 83 20.55 4.89 -8.77
N ASP A 84 20.54 4.94 -10.10
CA ASP A 84 19.85 6.00 -10.83
C ASP A 84 18.31 5.92 -10.59
N PRO A 85 17.57 7.04 -10.58
CA PRO A 85 16.12 7.05 -10.42
C PRO A 85 15.36 6.13 -11.38
N ALA A 86 15.85 6.00 -12.62
CA ALA A 86 15.27 5.08 -13.60
C ALA A 86 15.42 3.60 -13.18
N ALA A 87 16.57 3.23 -12.61
CA ALA A 87 16.81 1.89 -12.09
C ALA A 87 15.95 1.60 -10.85
N ALA A 88 15.72 2.59 -9.98
CA ALA A 88 14.81 2.47 -8.83
C ALA A 88 13.36 2.17 -9.28
N VAL A 89 12.89 2.84 -10.33
CA VAL A 89 11.58 2.57 -10.93
C VAL A 89 11.52 1.16 -11.54
N ALA A 90 12.56 0.74 -12.26
CA ALA A 90 12.64 -0.61 -12.83
C ALA A 90 12.57 -1.71 -11.77
N LEU A 91 13.16 -1.47 -10.59
CA LEU A 91 13.02 -2.36 -9.42
C LEU A 91 11.61 -2.34 -8.83
N ALA A 92 10.95 -1.18 -8.79
CA ALA A 92 9.62 -1.04 -8.21
C ALA A 92 8.54 -1.87 -8.93
N VAL A 93 8.66 -2.03 -10.25
CA VAL A 93 7.65 -2.73 -11.08
C VAL A 93 7.40 -4.18 -10.66
N PRO A 94 8.40 -5.07 -10.59
CA PRO A 94 8.17 -6.47 -10.23
C PRO A 94 7.63 -6.62 -8.81
N PHE A 95 8.06 -5.78 -7.87
CA PHE A 95 7.55 -5.81 -6.50
C PHE A 95 6.12 -5.28 -6.39
N GLY A 96 5.74 -4.31 -7.22
CA GLY A 96 4.35 -3.88 -7.34
C GLY A 96 3.42 -4.99 -7.81
N VAL A 97 3.83 -5.79 -8.79
CA VAL A 97 3.09 -6.96 -9.28
C VAL A 97 2.99 -8.05 -8.21
N LEU A 98 4.08 -8.33 -7.49
CA LEU A 98 4.06 -9.28 -6.36
C LEU A 98 3.07 -8.84 -5.27
N GLY A 99 2.99 -7.55 -4.98
CA GLY A 99 2.02 -7.01 -4.03
C GLY A 99 0.56 -7.28 -4.43
N VAL A 100 0.25 -7.19 -5.73
CA VAL A 100 -1.08 -7.56 -6.26
C VAL A 100 -1.38 -9.05 -6.05
N LEU A 101 -0.42 -9.92 -6.32
CA LEU A 101 -0.60 -11.36 -6.09
C LEU A 101 -0.91 -11.65 -4.63
N ILE A 102 -0.16 -11.06 -3.69
CA ILE A 102 -0.41 -11.21 -2.25
C ILE A 102 -1.80 -10.69 -1.87
N ASN A 103 -2.19 -9.54 -2.41
CA ASN A 103 -3.50 -8.96 -2.14
C ASN A 103 -4.65 -9.83 -2.69
N ASN A 104 -4.49 -10.42 -3.86
CA ASN A 104 -5.46 -11.33 -4.45
C ASN A 104 -5.60 -12.62 -3.62
N VAL A 105 -4.50 -13.20 -3.16
CA VAL A 105 -4.52 -14.36 -2.24
C VAL A 105 -5.26 -14.01 -0.95
N ARG A 106 -4.98 -12.85 -0.35
CA ARG A 106 -5.68 -12.38 0.83
C ARG A 106 -7.18 -12.21 0.61
N ARG A 107 -7.60 -11.65 -0.53
CA ARG A 107 -9.02 -11.50 -0.90
C ARG A 107 -9.71 -12.85 -1.06
N THR A 108 -9.05 -13.81 -1.70
CA THR A 108 -9.57 -15.17 -1.89
C THR A 108 -9.78 -15.86 -0.54
N ILE A 109 -8.80 -15.76 0.35
CA ILE A 109 -8.91 -16.31 1.72
C ILE A 109 -10.08 -15.66 2.47
N ASN A 110 -10.19 -14.33 2.42
CA ASN A 110 -11.30 -13.62 3.08
C ASN A 110 -12.67 -14.02 2.51
N SER A 111 -12.78 -14.20 1.19
CA SER A 111 -14.01 -14.68 0.55
C SER A 111 -14.40 -16.07 1.03
N PHE A 112 -13.42 -16.96 1.20
CA PHE A 112 -13.67 -18.31 1.73
C PHE A 112 -14.21 -18.28 3.17
N TYR A 113 -13.64 -17.41 4.03
CA TYR A 113 -14.14 -17.23 5.39
C TYR A 113 -15.54 -16.61 5.45
N ASN A 114 -15.83 -15.65 4.57
CA ASN A 114 -17.16 -15.05 4.48
C ASN A 114 -18.22 -16.11 4.11
N THR A 115 -17.94 -16.95 3.09
CA THR A 115 -18.84 -18.02 2.70
C THR A 115 -19.07 -19.05 3.82
N LYS A 116 -18.06 -19.33 4.64
CA LYS A 116 -18.23 -20.16 5.83
C LYS A 116 -19.11 -19.49 6.90
N ALA A 117 -18.91 -18.20 7.12
CA ALA A 117 -19.70 -17.45 8.09
C ALA A 117 -21.18 -17.41 7.68
N ASP A 118 -21.47 -17.19 6.40
CA ASP A 118 -22.84 -17.18 5.87
C ASP A 118 -23.55 -18.52 6.10
N LYS A 119 -22.87 -19.64 5.86
CA LYS A 119 -23.42 -20.98 6.14
C LYS A 119 -23.73 -21.22 7.62
N PHE A 120 -22.90 -20.70 8.53
CA PHE A 120 -23.16 -20.80 9.96
C PHE A 120 -24.38 -19.97 10.40
N VAL A 121 -24.70 -18.91 9.69
CA VAL A 121 -25.89 -18.07 9.95
C VAL A 121 -27.15 -18.75 9.41
N GLU A 122 -27.09 -19.33 8.22
CA GLU A 122 -28.20 -20.10 7.62
C GLU A 122 -28.58 -21.33 8.45
N ASP A 123 -27.60 -22.05 9.01
CA ASP A 123 -27.84 -23.26 9.82
C ASP A 123 -28.50 -22.95 11.19
N LYS A 124 -28.59 -21.66 11.58
CA LYS A 124 -29.20 -21.20 12.84
C LYS A 124 -30.56 -20.54 12.69
N GLN A 125 -31.10 -20.40 11.49
CA GLN A 125 -32.46 -19.94 11.22
C GLN A 125 -33.42 -21.10 10.98
#